data_2e782210d16606b4f1fac8e0c79a012a
#
_entry.id   2e782210d16606b4f1fac8e0c79a012a
#
_cell.length_a   1.000
_cell.length_b   1.000
_cell.length_c   1.000
_cell.angle_alpha   90.00
_cell.angle_beta   90.00
_cell.angle_gamma   90.00
#
_symmetry.space_group_name_H-M   'P 1'
#
loop_
_entity.id
_entity.type
_entity.pdbx_description
1 polymer ?
#
loop_
_entity_poly.entity_id
_entity_poly.type
_entity_poly.pdbx_seq_one_letter_code
_entity_poly.pdbx_strand_id
1 'polypeptide(L)'
;MAKKQKKLDEISKKFGDERQKALDNALKNIEKDFGKGAIMRLGERAEQKVQVMSSGSLALDIALGAGGYPKGRIIEIYGPESSGKTTVALHAVAQAQKEGGIAAFIDAEHALDPSYAAALGVNIDELLLSQPDSGEQGLEIAGKLIDSGAVDLVVVDSVAALVPRAEIDGDIGDSHVGLQARMMSQAMRKLSASINKTKTIAIFINQLREK
;
A
#
# COMPACT_ATOMS: atom_id res chain seq x y z
N MET A 1 -51.75 -31.36 12.20
CA MET A 1 -50.80 -30.44 11.57
C MET A 1 -49.78 -29.86 12.56
N ALA A 2 -50.15 -29.36 13.74
CA ALA A 2 -49.25 -28.75 14.73
C ALA A 2 -48.10 -29.65 15.24
N LYS A 3 -48.32 -30.96 15.45
CA LYS A 3 -47.28 -31.92 15.89
C LYS A 3 -46.17 -32.14 14.82
N LYS A 4 -46.50 -32.03 13.54
CA LYS A 4 -45.56 -32.21 12.43
C LYS A 4 -44.68 -30.97 12.29
N GLN A 5 -45.26 -29.79 12.48
CA GLN A 5 -44.54 -28.52 12.45
C GLN A 5 -43.53 -28.43 13.61
N LYS A 6 -43.93 -28.76 14.82
CA LYS A 6 -43.08 -28.76 16.02
C LYS A 6 -41.87 -29.69 15.87
N LYS A 7 -42.02 -30.85 15.22
CA LYS A 7 -40.92 -31.80 14.96
C LYS A 7 -39.96 -31.29 13.88
N LEU A 8 -40.46 -30.56 12.90
CA LEU A 8 -39.61 -29.90 11.88
C LEU A 8 -38.79 -28.76 12.48
N ASP A 9 -39.38 -27.97 13.36
CA ASP A 9 -38.69 -26.86 14.05
C ASP A 9 -37.59 -27.38 14.99
N GLU A 10 -37.86 -28.50 15.71
CA GLU A 10 -36.86 -29.15 16.59
C GLU A 10 -35.69 -29.73 15.77
N ILE A 11 -35.95 -30.33 14.61
CA ILE A 11 -34.90 -30.85 13.71
C ILE A 11 -34.08 -29.70 13.14
N SER A 12 -34.72 -28.62 12.70
CA SER A 12 -34.06 -27.43 12.17
C SER A 12 -33.14 -26.77 13.21
N LYS A 13 -33.62 -26.68 14.46
CA LYS A 13 -32.86 -26.15 15.60
C LYS A 13 -31.63 -27.01 15.93
N LYS A 14 -31.82 -28.35 15.96
CA LYS A 14 -30.74 -29.30 16.20
C LYS A 14 -29.66 -29.24 15.11
N PHE A 15 -30.05 -29.14 13.85
CA PHE A 15 -29.12 -28.95 12.73
C PHE A 15 -28.37 -27.62 12.84
N GLY A 16 -29.03 -26.54 13.29
CA GLY A 16 -28.40 -25.25 13.57
C GLY A 16 -27.34 -25.33 14.65
N ASP A 17 -27.66 -26.02 15.77
CA ASP A 17 -26.77 -26.19 16.92
C ASP A 17 -25.55 -27.06 16.58
N GLU A 18 -25.71 -28.14 15.79
CA GLU A 18 -24.61 -28.98 15.33
C GLU A 18 -23.67 -28.23 14.35
N ARG A 19 -24.24 -27.45 13.46
CA ARG A 19 -23.47 -26.57 12.56
C ARG A 19 -22.67 -25.52 13.32
N GLN A 20 -23.28 -24.89 14.32
CA GLN A 20 -22.59 -23.89 15.14
C GLN A 20 -21.42 -24.52 15.91
N LYS A 21 -21.62 -25.69 16.53
CA LYS A 21 -20.55 -26.43 17.23
C LYS A 21 -19.40 -26.81 16.28
N ALA A 22 -19.72 -27.25 15.07
CA ALA A 22 -18.71 -27.58 14.07
C ALA A 22 -17.91 -26.34 13.66
N LEU A 23 -18.58 -25.20 13.49
CA LEU A 23 -17.92 -23.93 13.19
C LEU A 23 -17.01 -23.46 14.34
N ASP A 24 -17.51 -23.51 15.58
CA ASP A 24 -16.72 -23.09 16.75
C ASP A 24 -15.47 -23.97 16.94
N ASN A 25 -15.58 -25.27 16.67
CA ASN A 25 -14.42 -26.18 16.68
C ASN A 25 -13.43 -25.85 15.56
N ALA A 26 -13.91 -25.56 14.35
CA ALA A 26 -13.05 -25.16 13.23
C ALA A 26 -12.31 -23.84 13.53
N LEU A 27 -13.00 -22.84 14.11
CA LEU A 27 -12.40 -21.57 14.51
C LEU A 27 -11.30 -21.78 15.56
N LYS A 28 -11.55 -22.61 16.59
CA LYS A 28 -10.55 -22.95 17.61
C LYS A 28 -9.31 -23.64 17.01
N ASN A 29 -9.52 -24.56 16.07
CA ASN A 29 -8.40 -25.24 15.41
C ASN A 29 -7.58 -24.26 14.56
N ILE A 30 -8.24 -23.37 13.82
CA ILE A 30 -7.56 -22.33 13.02
C ILE A 30 -6.73 -21.42 13.94
N GLU A 31 -7.29 -20.97 15.07
CA GLU A 31 -6.53 -20.15 16.03
C GLU A 31 -5.34 -20.89 16.65
N LYS A 32 -5.48 -22.19 16.87
CA LYS A 32 -4.39 -23.03 17.38
C LYS A 32 -3.27 -23.22 16.37
N ASP A 33 -3.62 -23.45 15.10
CA ASP A 33 -2.67 -23.77 14.03
C ASP A 33 -2.00 -22.53 13.44
N PHE A 34 -2.71 -21.40 13.37
CA PHE A 34 -2.28 -20.18 12.68
C PHE A 34 -2.14 -18.94 13.60
N GLY A 35 -2.48 -19.10 14.88
CA GLY A 35 -2.40 -18.01 15.88
C GLY A 35 -3.69 -17.20 16.01
N LYS A 36 -3.79 -16.44 17.13
CA LYS A 36 -4.93 -15.57 17.41
C LYS A 36 -5.06 -14.49 16.33
N GLY A 37 -6.29 -14.29 15.84
CA GLY A 37 -6.57 -13.30 14.79
C GLY A 37 -6.38 -13.81 13.36
N ALA A 38 -6.02 -15.09 13.15
CA ALA A 38 -5.95 -15.70 11.83
C ALA A 38 -7.32 -15.70 11.12
N ILE A 39 -8.40 -15.78 11.90
CA ILE A 39 -9.78 -15.63 11.43
C ILE A 39 -10.56 -14.77 12.42
N MET A 40 -11.41 -13.88 11.92
CA MET A 40 -12.26 -13.03 12.74
C MET A 40 -13.55 -12.68 11.98
N ARG A 41 -14.57 -12.30 12.70
CA ARG A 41 -15.79 -11.77 12.06
C ARG A 41 -15.53 -10.34 11.58
N LEU A 42 -16.01 -10.00 10.40
CA LEU A 42 -15.78 -8.67 9.81
C LEU A 42 -16.29 -7.53 10.73
N GLY A 43 -17.39 -7.73 11.45
CA GLY A 43 -17.93 -6.78 12.42
C GLY A 43 -16.98 -6.48 13.58
N GLU A 44 -16.21 -7.47 14.03
CA GLU A 44 -15.20 -7.28 15.10
C GLU A 44 -14.02 -6.42 14.63
N ARG A 45 -13.76 -6.40 13.32
CA ARG A 45 -12.70 -5.58 12.70
C ARG A 45 -13.15 -4.14 12.42
N ALA A 46 -14.46 -3.91 12.27
CA ALA A 46 -15.01 -2.59 11.92
C ALA A 46 -14.80 -1.54 13.03
N GLU A 47 -14.49 -1.94 14.27
CA GLU A 47 -14.17 -1.03 15.37
C GLU A 47 -12.72 -0.50 15.35
N GLN A 48 -11.82 -1.09 14.56
CA GLN A 48 -10.45 -0.60 14.42
C GLN A 48 -10.44 0.61 13.47
N LYS A 49 -10.35 1.82 14.04
CA LYS A 49 -10.10 3.03 13.26
C LYS A 49 -8.82 2.87 12.46
N VAL A 50 -8.91 3.08 11.15
CA VAL A 50 -7.75 3.10 10.26
C VAL A 50 -6.86 4.27 10.67
N GLN A 51 -5.60 4.00 11.01
CA GLN A 51 -4.61 5.05 11.25
C GLN A 51 -4.29 5.73 9.92
N VAL A 52 -4.28 7.05 9.93
CA VAL A 52 -4.02 7.86 8.74
C VAL A 52 -2.92 8.88 9.02
N MET A 53 -2.30 9.38 7.97
CA MET A 53 -1.43 10.54 7.93
C MET A 53 -2.09 11.58 7.03
N SER A 54 -2.12 12.84 7.43
CA SER A 54 -2.67 13.92 6.59
C SER A 54 -1.92 13.99 5.26
N SER A 55 -2.63 14.29 4.19
CA SER A 55 -2.04 14.56 2.88
C SER A 55 -1.38 15.95 2.78
N GLY A 56 -1.59 16.81 3.78
CA GLY A 56 -1.25 18.23 3.74
C GLY A 56 -2.31 19.10 3.07
N SER A 57 -3.37 18.50 2.53
CA SER A 57 -4.50 19.20 1.93
C SER A 57 -5.80 18.77 2.61
N LEU A 58 -6.45 19.72 3.32
CA LEU A 58 -7.74 19.45 3.98
C LEU A 58 -8.80 18.95 3.00
N ALA A 59 -8.83 19.48 1.79
CA ALA A 59 -9.79 19.06 0.77
C ALA A 59 -9.57 17.61 0.34
N LEU A 60 -8.31 17.20 0.17
CA LEU A 60 -7.96 15.81 -0.17
C LEU A 60 -8.24 14.86 0.99
N ASP A 61 -7.91 15.25 2.22
CA ASP A 61 -8.17 14.43 3.42
C ASP A 61 -9.68 14.17 3.59
N ILE A 62 -10.53 15.16 3.34
CA ILE A 62 -11.99 15.01 3.35
C ILE A 62 -12.44 14.08 2.20
N ALA A 63 -11.91 14.27 0.99
CA ALA A 63 -12.28 13.49 -0.18
C ALA A 63 -11.90 12.00 -0.04
N LEU A 64 -10.79 11.69 0.65
CA LEU A 64 -10.38 10.31 0.96
C LEU A 64 -11.32 9.61 1.97
N GLY A 65 -12.18 10.34 2.66
CA GLY A 65 -13.15 9.80 3.60
C GLY A 65 -12.58 9.28 4.92
N ALA A 66 -11.32 8.87 4.94
CA ALA A 66 -10.62 8.42 6.14
C ALA A 66 -9.90 9.54 6.90
N GLY A 67 -9.82 10.75 6.30
CA GLY A 67 -9.15 11.90 6.88
C GLY A 67 -7.64 11.97 6.59
N GLY A 68 -7.16 11.25 5.58
CA GLY A 68 -5.77 11.24 5.14
C GLY A 68 -5.38 9.92 4.48
N TYR A 69 -4.09 9.77 4.23
CA TYR A 69 -3.52 8.54 3.66
C TYR A 69 -3.50 7.41 4.69
N PRO A 70 -4.10 6.24 4.39
CA PRO A 70 -4.15 5.12 5.33
C PRO A 70 -2.76 4.50 5.54
N LYS A 71 -2.31 4.40 6.80
CA LYS A 71 -1.04 3.74 7.15
C LYS A 71 -1.10 2.24 6.82
N GLY A 72 0.01 1.71 6.33
CA GLY A 72 0.13 0.31 5.94
C GLY A 72 -0.56 -0.01 4.61
N ARG A 73 -0.65 0.96 3.68
CA ARG A 73 -1.27 0.80 2.37
C ARG A 73 -0.38 1.32 1.25
N ILE A 74 -0.59 0.72 0.08
CA ILE A 74 -0.07 1.23 -1.19
C ILE A 74 -1.09 2.22 -1.73
N ILE A 75 -0.60 3.37 -2.16
CA ILE A 75 -1.38 4.47 -2.72
C ILE A 75 -0.83 4.73 -4.12
N GLU A 76 -1.70 4.79 -5.10
CA GLU A 76 -1.34 5.21 -6.44
C GLU A 76 -1.84 6.63 -6.69
N ILE A 77 -0.94 7.51 -7.13
CA ILE A 77 -1.27 8.86 -7.62
C ILE A 77 -1.02 8.85 -9.12
N TYR A 78 -2.06 9.02 -9.91
CA TYR A 78 -1.96 8.98 -11.36
C TYR A 78 -2.64 10.19 -12.01
N GLY A 79 -2.18 10.55 -13.21
CA GLY A 79 -2.70 11.67 -13.96
C GLY A 79 -1.80 12.03 -15.14
N PRO A 80 -2.20 13.00 -15.97
CA PRO A 80 -1.39 13.49 -17.08
C PRO A 80 -0.11 14.14 -16.58
N GLU A 81 0.84 14.39 -17.49
CA GLU A 81 2.04 15.15 -17.18
C GLU A 81 1.70 16.55 -16.66
N SER A 82 2.58 17.08 -15.80
CA SER A 82 2.42 18.43 -15.21
C SER A 82 1.12 18.65 -14.41
N SER A 83 0.44 17.58 -13.99
CA SER A 83 -0.81 17.66 -13.21
C SER A 83 -0.60 17.83 -11.70
N GLY A 84 0.65 17.97 -11.23
CA GLY A 84 0.96 18.14 -9.81
C GLY A 84 1.10 16.86 -8.99
N LYS A 85 1.27 15.68 -9.62
CA LYS A 85 1.43 14.40 -8.91
C LYS A 85 2.60 14.43 -7.93
N THR A 86 3.79 14.85 -8.39
CA THR A 86 4.99 15.01 -7.55
C THR A 86 4.76 16.04 -6.44
N THR A 87 4.04 17.13 -6.73
CA THR A 87 3.68 18.15 -5.73
C THR A 87 2.86 17.55 -4.59
N VAL A 88 1.85 16.75 -4.91
CA VAL A 88 1.01 16.08 -3.90
C VAL A 88 1.84 15.08 -3.07
N ALA A 89 2.76 14.35 -3.70
CA ALA A 89 3.64 13.43 -2.99
C ALA A 89 4.65 14.16 -2.09
N LEU A 90 5.19 15.30 -2.52
CA LEU A 90 6.08 16.11 -1.69
C LEU A 90 5.36 16.74 -0.49
N HIS A 91 4.10 17.13 -0.64
CA HIS A 91 3.28 17.52 0.53
C HIS A 91 3.11 16.37 1.52
N ALA A 92 2.92 15.13 1.04
CA ALA A 92 2.88 13.97 1.92
C ALA A 92 4.22 13.75 2.66
N VAL A 93 5.36 13.95 1.97
CA VAL A 93 6.70 13.91 2.58
C VAL A 93 6.82 14.96 3.68
N ALA A 94 6.47 16.21 3.39
CA ALA A 94 6.52 17.28 4.38
C ALA A 94 5.63 16.98 5.61
N GLN A 95 4.46 16.40 5.41
CA GLN A 95 3.58 15.99 6.52
C GLN A 95 4.16 14.83 7.33
N ALA A 96 4.73 13.80 6.68
CA ALA A 96 5.41 12.72 7.38
C ALA A 96 6.50 13.25 8.31
N GLN A 97 7.37 14.14 7.79
CA GLN A 97 8.44 14.76 8.55
C GLN A 97 7.91 15.65 9.68
N LYS A 98 6.84 16.41 9.44
CA LYS A 98 6.18 17.27 10.44
C LYS A 98 5.61 16.46 11.61
N GLU A 99 5.16 15.23 11.36
CA GLU A 99 4.71 14.29 12.38
C GLU A 99 5.88 13.56 13.09
N GLY A 100 7.13 13.89 12.75
CA GLY A 100 8.33 13.27 13.28
C GLY A 100 8.69 11.93 12.63
N GLY A 101 8.05 11.61 11.49
CA GLY A 101 8.31 10.39 10.72
C GLY A 101 9.47 10.55 9.74
N ILE A 102 9.99 9.41 9.28
CA ILE A 102 11.07 9.32 8.30
C ILE A 102 10.46 9.04 6.93
N ALA A 103 10.84 9.86 5.93
CA ALA A 103 10.40 9.71 4.55
C ALA A 103 11.57 9.37 3.61
N ALA A 104 11.28 8.55 2.61
CA ALA A 104 12.21 8.23 1.53
C ALA A 104 11.56 8.52 0.17
N PHE A 105 12.37 8.98 -0.77
CA PHE A 105 11.97 9.31 -2.12
C PHE A 105 12.85 8.55 -3.12
N ILE A 106 12.24 7.68 -3.92
CA ILE A 106 12.89 6.94 -5.00
C ILE A 106 12.60 7.72 -6.28
N ASP A 107 13.57 8.52 -6.71
CA ASP A 107 13.49 9.40 -7.88
C ASP A 107 14.00 8.66 -9.12
N ALA A 108 13.14 7.89 -9.76
CA ALA A 108 13.48 7.16 -10.98
C ALA A 108 13.51 8.06 -12.24
N GLU A 109 12.93 9.25 -12.17
CA GLU A 109 12.98 10.24 -13.25
C GLU A 109 14.21 11.15 -13.18
N HIS A 110 14.95 11.14 -12.06
CA HIS A 110 16.08 12.03 -11.78
C HIS A 110 15.71 13.52 -11.90
N ALA A 111 14.49 13.87 -11.53
CA ALA A 111 13.89 15.18 -11.78
C ALA A 111 13.50 15.94 -10.50
N LEU A 112 13.80 15.40 -9.31
CA LEU A 112 13.48 16.06 -8.06
C LEU A 112 14.31 17.33 -7.88
N ASP A 113 13.62 18.48 -7.79
CA ASP A 113 14.23 19.77 -7.48
C ASP A 113 14.20 20.00 -5.95
N PRO A 114 15.39 20.05 -5.29
CA PRO A 114 15.50 20.28 -3.86
C PRO A 114 14.92 21.64 -3.43
N SER A 115 15.08 22.67 -4.26
CA SER A 115 14.59 24.01 -3.95
C SER A 115 13.05 24.05 -3.94
N TYR A 116 12.45 23.34 -4.89
CA TYR A 116 10.99 23.20 -4.95
C TYR A 116 10.47 22.34 -3.79
N ALA A 117 11.13 21.25 -3.46
CA ALA A 117 10.77 20.42 -2.31
C ALA A 117 10.82 21.22 -1.00
N ALA A 118 11.89 21.99 -0.78
CA ALA A 118 12.02 22.87 0.38
C ALA A 118 10.92 23.94 0.45
N ALA A 119 10.55 24.52 -0.70
CA ALA A 119 9.45 25.51 -0.77
C ALA A 119 8.09 24.91 -0.39
N LEU A 120 7.89 23.60 -0.59
CA LEU A 120 6.69 22.87 -0.15
C LEU A 120 6.75 22.41 1.30
N GLY A 121 7.83 22.73 2.03
CA GLY A 121 7.99 22.43 3.44
C GLY A 121 8.72 21.11 3.74
N VAL A 122 9.34 20.49 2.75
CA VAL A 122 10.18 19.31 2.95
C VAL A 122 11.51 19.72 3.60
N ASN A 123 11.88 19.03 4.68
CA ASN A 123 13.24 19.11 5.22
C ASN A 123 14.15 18.24 4.32
N ILE A 124 14.87 18.89 3.42
CA ILE A 124 15.71 18.21 2.43
C ILE A 124 16.93 17.53 3.05
N ASP A 125 17.40 18.00 4.21
CA ASP A 125 18.54 17.42 4.91
C ASP A 125 18.19 16.06 5.58
N GLU A 126 16.91 15.81 5.83
CA GLU A 126 16.42 14.58 6.45
C GLU A 126 15.70 13.65 5.45
N LEU A 127 15.48 14.08 4.22
CA LEU A 127 14.85 13.27 3.19
C LEU A 127 15.84 12.22 2.65
N LEU A 128 15.50 10.95 2.77
CA LEU A 128 16.26 9.88 2.15
C LEU A 128 15.96 9.86 0.64
N LEU A 129 16.96 10.18 -0.18
CA LEU A 129 16.83 10.20 -1.64
C LEU A 129 17.61 9.03 -2.26
N SER A 130 16.97 8.32 -3.19
CA SER A 130 17.63 7.32 -4.04
C SER A 130 17.27 7.57 -5.49
N GLN A 131 18.29 7.52 -6.36
CA GLN A 131 18.17 7.63 -7.81
C GLN A 131 18.69 6.33 -8.44
N PRO A 132 17.82 5.33 -8.62
CA PRO A 132 18.22 3.99 -9.05
C PRO A 132 18.51 3.93 -10.55
N ASP A 133 19.47 3.08 -10.95
CA ASP A 133 19.82 2.83 -12.35
C ASP A 133 18.83 1.88 -13.06
N SER A 134 18.01 1.12 -12.30
CA SER A 134 17.03 0.19 -12.85
C SER A 134 15.79 0.08 -11.97
N GLY A 135 14.69 -0.37 -12.55
CA GLY A 135 13.43 -0.56 -11.83
C GLY A 135 13.56 -1.57 -10.69
N GLU A 136 14.29 -2.67 -10.90
CA GLU A 136 14.55 -3.67 -9.86
C GLU A 136 15.29 -3.06 -8.68
N GLN A 137 16.33 -2.26 -8.95
CA GLN A 137 17.11 -1.60 -7.90
C GLN A 137 16.23 -0.64 -7.08
N GLY A 138 15.42 0.20 -7.73
CA GLY A 138 14.52 1.12 -7.04
C GLY A 138 13.51 0.40 -6.15
N LEU A 139 12.90 -0.67 -6.66
CA LEU A 139 11.92 -1.46 -5.91
C LEU A 139 12.56 -2.28 -4.76
N GLU A 140 13.80 -2.75 -4.92
CA GLU A 140 14.55 -3.42 -3.86
C GLU A 140 14.95 -2.46 -2.75
N ILE A 141 15.39 -1.24 -3.10
CA ILE A 141 15.72 -0.19 -2.11
C ILE A 141 14.45 0.17 -1.33
N ALA A 142 13.33 0.43 -2.01
CA ALA A 142 12.05 0.68 -1.37
C ALA A 142 11.66 -0.47 -0.43
N GLY A 143 11.82 -1.72 -0.87
CA GLY A 143 11.53 -2.91 -0.08
C GLY A 143 12.37 -2.99 1.19
N LYS A 144 13.69 -2.77 1.10
CA LYS A 144 14.60 -2.79 2.26
C LYS A 144 14.25 -1.70 3.28
N LEU A 145 13.91 -0.49 2.80
CA LEU A 145 13.47 0.61 3.66
C LEU A 145 12.16 0.25 4.40
N ILE A 146 11.19 -0.29 3.70
CA ILE A 146 9.90 -0.73 4.27
C ILE A 146 10.13 -1.87 5.28
N ASP A 147 10.92 -2.89 4.92
CA ASP A 147 11.20 -4.05 5.78
C ASP A 147 11.92 -3.67 7.07
N SER A 148 12.68 -2.58 7.08
CA SER A 148 13.34 -2.06 8.28
C SER A 148 12.34 -1.64 9.37
N GLY A 149 11.12 -1.26 8.97
CA GLY A 149 10.09 -0.72 9.87
C GLY A 149 10.40 0.67 10.43
N ALA A 150 11.48 1.31 9.96
CA ALA A 150 11.91 2.63 10.42
C ALA A 150 11.36 3.78 9.57
N VAL A 151 10.80 3.49 8.39
CA VAL A 151 10.34 4.50 7.44
C VAL A 151 8.82 4.55 7.42
N ASP A 152 8.26 5.75 7.61
CA ASP A 152 6.82 5.98 7.65
C ASP A 152 6.21 6.17 6.26
N LEU A 153 6.98 6.77 5.35
CA LEU A 153 6.56 7.06 3.98
C LEU A 153 7.66 6.73 2.98
N VAL A 154 7.32 6.00 1.94
CA VAL A 154 8.17 5.79 0.74
C VAL A 154 7.41 6.30 -0.48
N VAL A 155 8.01 7.18 -1.25
CA VAL A 155 7.51 7.66 -2.54
C VAL A 155 8.34 7.06 -3.66
N VAL A 156 7.70 6.60 -4.73
CA VAL A 156 8.35 6.15 -5.98
C VAL A 156 7.83 7.02 -7.12
N ASP A 157 8.71 7.84 -7.69
CA ASP A 157 8.40 8.76 -8.78
C ASP A 157 9.33 8.51 -9.99
N SER A 158 8.87 7.97 -11.09
CA SER A 158 7.53 7.42 -11.32
C SER A 158 7.62 5.95 -11.73
N VAL A 159 6.49 5.23 -11.64
CA VAL A 159 6.41 3.83 -12.11
C VAL A 159 6.78 3.73 -13.60
N ALA A 160 6.45 4.75 -14.40
CA ALA A 160 6.76 4.79 -15.83
C ALA A 160 8.27 4.81 -16.10
N ALA A 161 9.06 5.39 -15.20
CA ALA A 161 10.51 5.50 -15.29
C ALA A 161 11.27 4.29 -14.72
N LEU A 162 10.57 3.34 -14.09
CA LEU A 162 11.18 2.10 -13.61
C LEU A 162 11.42 1.15 -14.79
N VAL A 163 12.56 1.31 -15.44
CA VAL A 163 12.96 0.46 -16.57
C VAL A 163 13.57 -0.84 -16.04
N PRO A 164 13.10 -2.02 -16.50
CA PRO A 164 13.73 -3.29 -16.17
C PRO A 164 15.18 -3.37 -16.66
N ARG A 165 16.06 -3.97 -15.86
CA ARG A 165 17.48 -4.12 -16.22
C ARG A 165 17.67 -4.83 -17.56
N ALA A 166 16.88 -5.87 -17.83
CA ALA A 166 16.94 -6.59 -19.10
C ALA A 166 16.59 -5.72 -20.32
N GLU A 167 15.83 -4.64 -20.13
CA GLU A 167 15.55 -3.65 -21.17
C GLU A 167 16.69 -2.66 -21.31
N ILE A 168 17.37 -2.31 -20.21
CA ILE A 168 18.55 -1.42 -20.23
C ILE A 168 19.74 -2.11 -20.90
N ASP A 169 19.95 -3.40 -20.63
CA ASP A 169 21.06 -4.20 -21.16
C ASP A 169 20.81 -4.68 -22.60
N GLY A 170 19.58 -4.54 -23.14
CA GLY A 170 19.20 -4.95 -24.49
C GLY A 170 19.55 -3.91 -25.56
N ASP A 171 19.49 -4.31 -26.82
CA ASP A 171 19.71 -3.41 -27.95
C ASP A 171 18.48 -2.55 -28.25
N ILE A 172 18.72 -1.36 -28.83
CA ILE A 172 17.63 -0.47 -29.27
C ILE A 172 16.82 -1.16 -30.37
N GLY A 173 15.54 -1.42 -30.08
CA GLY A 173 14.61 -2.10 -30.98
C GLY A 173 14.24 -3.51 -30.55
N ASP A 174 14.86 -4.04 -29.51
CA ASP A 174 14.45 -5.30 -28.90
C ASP A 174 13.03 -5.23 -28.32
N SER A 175 12.31 -6.33 -28.42
CA SER A 175 10.94 -6.40 -27.89
C SER A 175 10.95 -6.85 -26.43
N HIS A 176 10.68 -5.92 -25.52
CA HIS A 176 10.62 -6.17 -24.07
C HIS A 176 9.17 -6.12 -23.52
N VAL A 177 8.21 -6.61 -24.31
CA VAL A 177 6.78 -6.54 -23.98
C VAL A 177 6.49 -7.15 -22.61
N GLY A 178 5.89 -6.35 -21.73
CA GLY A 178 5.37 -6.80 -20.43
C GLY A 178 6.40 -7.00 -19.32
N LEU A 179 7.69 -6.75 -19.53
CA LEU A 179 8.71 -6.90 -18.48
C LEU A 179 8.44 -5.96 -17.29
N GLN A 180 8.16 -4.69 -17.56
CA GLN A 180 7.82 -3.71 -16.52
C GLN A 180 6.58 -4.14 -15.72
N ALA A 181 5.51 -4.57 -16.40
CA ALA A 181 4.28 -5.00 -15.74
C ALA A 181 4.52 -6.26 -14.87
N ARG A 182 5.37 -7.20 -15.32
CA ARG A 182 5.75 -8.39 -14.55
C ARG A 182 6.56 -8.01 -13.32
N MET A 183 7.55 -7.13 -13.46
CA MET A 183 8.37 -6.62 -12.37
C MET A 183 7.50 -5.92 -11.33
N MET A 184 6.62 -5.01 -11.73
CA MET A 184 5.69 -4.31 -10.84
C MET A 184 4.74 -5.27 -10.13
N SER A 185 4.16 -6.24 -10.83
CA SER A 185 3.28 -7.24 -10.21
C SER A 185 4.00 -8.07 -9.16
N GLN A 186 5.25 -8.41 -9.39
CA GLN A 186 6.09 -9.14 -8.43
C GLN A 186 6.42 -8.27 -7.22
N ALA A 187 6.80 -7.01 -7.44
CA ALA A 187 7.10 -6.06 -6.38
C ALA A 187 5.88 -5.81 -5.49
N MET A 188 4.70 -5.54 -6.08
CA MET A 188 3.47 -5.30 -5.32
C MET A 188 3.11 -6.46 -4.39
N ARG A 189 3.28 -7.72 -4.86
CA ARG A 189 3.05 -8.90 -4.01
C ARG A 189 4.02 -8.98 -2.83
N LYS A 190 5.30 -8.65 -3.04
CA LYS A 190 6.31 -8.64 -1.96
C LYS A 190 6.06 -7.50 -0.96
N LEU A 191 5.86 -6.28 -1.48
CA LEU A 191 5.76 -5.08 -0.66
C LEU A 191 4.47 -5.03 0.17
N SER A 192 3.35 -5.53 -0.36
CA SER A 192 2.04 -5.44 0.32
C SER A 192 2.04 -6.04 1.73
N ALA A 193 2.70 -7.19 1.92
CA ALA A 193 2.76 -7.85 3.23
C ALA A 193 3.60 -7.03 4.23
N SER A 194 4.77 -6.57 3.80
CA SER A 194 5.67 -5.75 4.62
C SER A 194 5.06 -4.40 4.98
N ILE A 195 4.47 -3.71 4.00
CA ILE A 195 3.78 -2.42 4.17
C ILE A 195 2.67 -2.53 5.23
N ASN A 196 1.85 -3.57 5.15
CA ASN A 196 0.79 -3.77 6.13
C ASN A 196 1.34 -4.04 7.54
N LYS A 197 2.44 -4.79 7.65
CA LYS A 197 3.10 -5.14 8.92
C LYS A 197 3.77 -3.92 9.56
N THR A 198 4.56 -3.17 8.79
CA THR A 198 5.33 -2.01 9.27
C THR A 198 4.51 -0.73 9.42
N LYS A 199 3.29 -0.70 8.82
CA LYS A 199 2.42 0.48 8.76
C LYS A 199 3.00 1.63 7.94
N THR A 200 4.01 1.36 7.12
CA THR A 200 4.55 2.31 6.16
C THR A 200 3.49 2.68 5.12
N ILE A 201 3.47 3.93 4.69
CA ILE A 201 2.70 4.38 3.52
C ILE A 201 3.62 4.30 2.30
N ALA A 202 3.20 3.65 1.23
CA ALA A 202 3.94 3.61 -0.02
C ALA A 202 3.13 4.32 -1.12
N ILE A 203 3.66 5.43 -1.63
CA ILE A 203 3.05 6.20 -2.71
C ILE A 203 3.80 5.87 -4.01
N PHE A 204 3.05 5.42 -5.02
CA PHE A 204 3.55 5.21 -6.37
C PHE A 204 2.92 6.25 -7.30
N ILE A 205 3.76 7.04 -7.97
CA ILE A 205 3.31 8.00 -8.98
C ILE A 205 3.29 7.30 -10.33
N ASN A 206 2.17 7.42 -11.05
CA ASN A 206 1.98 6.80 -12.35
C ASN A 206 1.50 7.81 -13.40
N GLN A 207 1.78 7.52 -14.66
CA GLN A 207 1.32 8.32 -15.80
C GLN A 207 0.10 7.65 -16.45
N LEU A 208 -0.87 8.46 -16.86
CA LEU A 208 -1.96 7.98 -17.71
C LEU A 208 -1.42 7.81 -19.14
N ARG A 209 -1.61 6.62 -19.71
CA ARG A 209 -1.40 6.39 -21.13
C ARG A 209 -2.78 6.37 -21.80
N GLU A 210 -3.07 7.38 -22.58
CA GLU A 210 -4.20 7.33 -23.49
C GLU A 210 -3.87 6.35 -24.63
N LYS A 211 -4.86 5.50 -24.97
CA LYS A 211 -4.75 4.56 -26.09
C LYS A 211 -5.22 5.23 -27.36
#